data_6b13f57cdd081392f255a1b8e08e385c
#
_entry.id   6b13f57cdd081392f255a1b8e08e385c
#
_cell.length_a   1.000
_cell.length_b   1.000
_cell.length_c   1.000
_cell.angle_alpha   90.00
_cell.angle_beta   90.00
_cell.angle_gamma   90.00
#
_symmetry.space_group_name_H-M   'P 1'
#
loop_
_entity.id
_entity.type
_entity.pdbx_description
1 polymer ?
#
loop_
_entity_poly.entity_id
_entity_poly.type
_entity_poly.pdbx_seq_one_letter_code
_entity_poly.pdbx_strand_id
1 'polypeptide(L)'
;MAKSPVFDTSVFSPFKKLIEPQISSALFPAIVFYELTASSIDEGTLKQYDDWRKTLTKIDRVLTPSLNDWWETAKTIRRLYVKKTAPVSKLRSIQNDALIARLAVKNSGFVVTMDVDDFETIKREMPKLEIVSADYFFS
;
A
#
# COMPACT_ATOMS: atom_id res chain seq x y z
N MET A 1 -17.41 -5.81 -10.94
CA MET A 1 -16.84 -6.47 -9.75
C MET A 1 -16.50 -5.44 -8.67
N ALA A 2 -16.75 -5.79 -7.43
CA ALA A 2 -16.31 -4.95 -6.33
C ALA A 2 -14.78 -4.89 -6.28
N LYS A 3 -14.24 -3.69 -6.04
CA LYS A 3 -12.81 -3.51 -5.89
C LYS A 3 -12.37 -3.96 -4.50
N SER A 4 -11.14 -4.44 -4.39
CA SER A 4 -10.56 -4.90 -3.13
C SER A 4 -9.76 -3.79 -2.46
N PRO A 5 -9.81 -3.68 -1.13
CA PRO A 5 -8.95 -2.74 -0.42
C PRO A 5 -7.49 -3.19 -0.45
N VAL A 6 -6.60 -2.22 -0.59
CA VAL A 6 -5.16 -2.36 -0.40
C VAL A 6 -4.80 -1.50 0.80
N PHE A 7 -4.51 -2.13 1.93
CA PHE A 7 -4.19 -1.39 3.14
C PHE A 7 -2.73 -0.95 3.11
N ASP A 8 -2.52 0.36 3.16
CA ASP A 8 -1.20 0.93 3.34
C ASP A 8 -0.69 0.63 4.76
N THR A 9 0.63 0.58 4.92
CA THR A 9 1.28 0.28 6.20
C THR A 9 0.78 1.15 7.34
N SER A 10 0.49 2.43 7.08
CA SER A 10 0.05 3.40 8.09
C SER A 10 -1.22 3.01 8.85
N VAL A 11 -2.09 2.16 8.28
CA VAL A 11 -3.38 1.83 8.89
C VAL A 11 -3.29 0.71 9.92
N PHE A 12 -2.22 -0.08 9.93
CA PHE A 12 -2.14 -1.28 10.76
C PHE A 12 -2.00 -0.98 12.25
N SER A 13 -1.29 0.09 12.64
CA SER A 13 -1.18 0.44 14.04
C SER A 13 -2.53 0.87 14.64
N PRO A 14 -3.24 1.86 14.06
CA PRO A 14 -4.50 2.32 14.66
C PRO A 14 -5.71 1.39 14.42
N PHE A 15 -5.72 0.61 13.32
CA PHE A 15 -6.92 -0.12 12.88
C PHE A 15 -6.72 -1.64 12.77
N LYS A 16 -5.66 -2.19 13.36
CA LYS A 16 -5.31 -3.62 13.24
C LYS A 16 -6.48 -4.55 13.58
N LYS A 17 -7.21 -4.26 14.66
CA LYS A 17 -8.34 -5.09 15.08
C LYS A 17 -9.51 -5.07 14.11
N LEU A 18 -9.68 -4.00 13.35
CA LEU A 18 -10.71 -3.88 12.32
C LEU A 18 -10.28 -4.50 10.99
N ILE A 19 -8.98 -4.54 10.72
CA ILE A 19 -8.44 -5.18 9.52
C ILE A 19 -8.46 -6.70 9.64
N GLU A 20 -8.08 -7.23 10.78
CA GLU A 20 -7.91 -8.67 11.03
C GLU A 20 -9.10 -9.52 10.58
N PRO A 21 -10.36 -9.18 10.91
CA PRO A 21 -11.50 -9.99 10.47
C PRO A 21 -11.74 -10.02 8.96
N GLN A 22 -11.22 -9.03 8.24
CA GLN A 22 -11.43 -8.90 6.80
C GLN A 22 -10.16 -9.06 5.97
N ILE A 23 -9.10 -9.59 6.57
CA ILE A 23 -7.78 -9.67 5.90
C ILE A 23 -7.85 -10.44 4.58
N SER A 24 -8.68 -11.48 4.50
CA SER A 24 -8.81 -12.31 3.31
C SER A 24 -9.49 -11.59 2.14
N SER A 25 -10.16 -10.47 2.36
CA SER A 25 -10.77 -9.67 1.30
C SER A 25 -9.81 -8.63 0.73
N ALA A 26 -8.66 -8.42 1.36
CA ALA A 26 -7.68 -7.44 0.96
C ALA A 26 -6.72 -8.00 -0.10
N LEU A 27 -6.18 -7.10 -0.93
CA LEU A 27 -4.97 -7.34 -1.71
C LEU A 27 -3.80 -6.80 -0.89
N PHE A 28 -2.74 -7.59 -0.76
CA PHE A 28 -1.67 -7.29 0.19
C PHE A 28 -0.32 -7.17 -0.53
N PRO A 29 0.17 -5.95 -0.77
CA PRO A 29 1.47 -5.76 -1.42
C PRO A 29 2.61 -6.34 -0.58
N ALA A 30 3.55 -7.00 -1.23
CA ALA A 30 4.72 -7.57 -0.56
C ALA A 30 5.52 -6.52 0.21
N ILE A 31 5.57 -5.28 -0.31
CA ILE A 31 6.27 -4.18 0.38
C ILE A 31 5.62 -3.84 1.73
N VAL A 32 4.31 -4.01 1.87
CA VAL A 32 3.62 -3.79 3.15
C VAL A 32 4.04 -4.86 4.16
N PHE A 33 4.13 -6.13 3.76
CA PHE A 33 4.67 -7.18 4.63
C PHE A 33 6.09 -6.86 5.06
N TYR A 34 6.92 -6.37 4.14
CA TYR A 34 8.29 -5.98 4.45
C TYR A 34 8.31 -4.89 5.54
N GLU A 35 7.55 -3.83 5.34
CA GLU A 35 7.53 -2.71 6.29
C GLU A 35 6.99 -3.11 7.66
N LEU A 36 5.89 -3.86 7.69
CA LEU A 36 5.29 -4.34 8.94
C LEU A 36 6.23 -5.28 9.70
N THR A 37 6.83 -6.23 8.99
CA THR A 37 7.73 -7.22 9.59
C THR A 37 9.01 -6.55 10.11
N ALA A 38 9.60 -5.67 9.31
CA ALA A 38 10.84 -4.97 9.68
C ALA A 38 10.68 -4.08 10.90
N SER A 39 9.48 -3.54 11.14
CA SER A 39 9.19 -2.67 12.28
C SER A 39 8.56 -3.40 13.48
N SER A 40 8.29 -4.69 13.38
CA SER A 40 7.71 -5.45 14.50
C SER A 40 8.77 -5.68 15.58
N ILE A 41 8.39 -5.44 16.84
CA ILE A 41 9.32 -5.52 17.97
C ILE A 41 9.04 -6.72 18.89
N ASP A 42 7.91 -7.40 18.74
CA ASP A 42 7.59 -8.56 19.55
C ASP A 42 7.29 -9.79 18.68
N GLU A 43 7.53 -10.98 19.26
CA GLU A 43 7.36 -12.23 18.55
C GLU A 43 5.91 -12.56 18.21
N GLY A 44 4.97 -12.13 19.03
CA GLY A 44 3.54 -12.34 18.78
C GLY A 44 3.07 -11.61 17.53
N THR A 45 3.47 -10.37 17.35
CA THR A 45 3.16 -9.57 16.16
C THR A 45 3.84 -10.16 14.92
N LEU A 46 5.09 -10.55 15.03
CA LEU A 46 5.81 -11.19 13.93
C LEU A 46 5.11 -12.48 13.49
N LYS A 47 4.68 -13.31 14.45
CA LYS A 47 3.94 -14.55 14.16
C LYS A 47 2.63 -14.26 13.44
N GLN A 48 1.90 -13.23 13.85
CA GLN A 48 0.64 -12.85 13.21
C GLN A 48 0.87 -12.46 11.75
N TYR A 49 1.90 -11.67 11.46
CA TYR A 49 2.23 -11.29 10.08
C TYR A 49 2.65 -12.49 9.23
N ASP A 50 3.38 -13.43 9.81
CA ASP A 50 3.75 -14.66 9.13
C ASP A 50 2.53 -15.52 8.82
N ASP A 51 1.58 -15.62 9.74
CA ASP A 51 0.32 -16.35 9.53
C ASP A 51 -0.50 -15.70 8.41
N TRP A 52 -0.60 -14.37 8.39
CA TRP A 52 -1.27 -13.64 7.30
C TRP A 52 -0.59 -13.88 5.96
N ARG A 53 0.75 -13.82 5.93
CA ARG A 53 1.52 -14.08 4.72
C ARG A 53 1.19 -15.46 4.14
N LYS A 54 1.20 -16.48 4.97
CA LYS A 54 0.90 -17.86 4.56
C LYS A 54 -0.53 -17.98 4.04
N THR A 55 -1.49 -17.44 4.77
CA THR A 55 -2.92 -17.50 4.41
C THR A 55 -3.18 -16.78 3.08
N LEU A 56 -2.68 -15.56 2.94
CA LEU A 56 -2.91 -14.75 1.75
C LEU A 56 -2.17 -15.28 0.53
N THR A 57 -1.00 -15.90 0.72
CA THR A 57 -0.28 -16.56 -0.36
C THR A 57 -1.09 -17.72 -0.93
N LYS A 58 -1.71 -18.52 -0.06
CA LYS A 58 -2.54 -19.66 -0.49
C LYS A 58 -3.74 -19.26 -1.33
N ILE A 59 -4.32 -18.11 -1.07
CA ILE A 59 -5.49 -17.61 -1.79
C ILE A 59 -5.13 -16.58 -2.87
N ASP A 60 -3.85 -16.46 -3.19
CA ASP A 60 -3.32 -15.58 -4.24
C ASP A 60 -3.69 -14.11 -4.06
N ARG A 61 -3.57 -13.61 -2.83
CA ARG A 61 -3.89 -12.22 -2.49
C ARG A 61 -2.64 -11.37 -2.20
N VAL A 62 -1.44 -11.95 -2.29
CA VAL A 62 -0.19 -11.20 -2.13
C VAL A 62 0.25 -10.65 -3.49
N LEU A 63 0.50 -9.36 -3.54
CA LEU A 63 0.93 -8.67 -4.75
C LEU A 63 2.45 -8.48 -4.71
N THR A 64 3.16 -9.27 -5.52
CA THR A 64 4.62 -9.17 -5.64
C THR A 64 4.95 -8.34 -6.88
N PRO A 65 5.72 -7.24 -6.74
CA PRO A 65 6.05 -6.39 -7.88
C PRO A 65 6.93 -7.11 -8.89
N SER A 66 6.62 -6.95 -10.17
CA SER A 66 7.51 -7.34 -11.27
C SER A 66 8.57 -6.27 -11.51
N LEU A 67 9.58 -6.58 -12.33
CA LEU A 67 10.53 -5.55 -12.75
C LEU A 67 9.81 -4.37 -13.42
N ASN A 68 8.78 -4.65 -14.23
CA ASN A 68 8.01 -3.60 -14.86
C ASN A 68 7.27 -2.71 -13.85
N ASP A 69 6.77 -3.29 -12.76
CA ASP A 69 6.13 -2.51 -11.68
C ASP A 69 7.12 -1.54 -11.05
N TRP A 70 8.35 -2.00 -10.78
CA TRP A 70 9.41 -1.14 -10.27
C TRP A 70 9.74 -0.02 -11.25
N TRP A 71 9.83 -0.35 -12.54
CA TRP A 71 10.17 0.62 -13.60
C TRP A 71 9.08 1.69 -13.74
N GLU A 72 7.81 1.29 -13.80
CA GLU A 72 6.69 2.23 -13.90
C GLU A 72 6.58 3.11 -12.66
N THR A 73 6.84 2.55 -11.47
CA THR A 73 6.88 3.32 -10.23
C THR A 73 7.99 4.37 -10.27
N ALA A 74 9.18 3.98 -10.71
CA ALA A 74 10.32 4.90 -10.86
C ALA A 74 9.98 6.05 -11.82
N LYS A 75 9.31 5.76 -12.94
CA LYS A 75 8.90 6.80 -13.89
C LYS A 75 7.85 7.75 -13.28
N THR A 76 6.95 7.24 -12.47
CA THR A 76 5.97 8.08 -11.75
C THR A 76 6.70 9.07 -10.85
N ILE A 77 7.63 8.60 -10.03
CA ILE A 77 8.43 9.46 -9.15
C ILE A 77 9.23 10.47 -9.97
N ARG A 78 9.85 10.04 -11.07
CA ARG A 78 10.59 10.93 -11.95
C ARG A 78 9.72 12.06 -12.50
N ARG A 79 8.48 11.76 -12.93
CA ARG A 79 7.56 12.80 -13.42
C ARG A 79 7.22 13.82 -12.34
N LEU A 80 7.01 13.39 -11.11
CA LEU A 80 6.78 14.28 -9.97
C LEU A 80 8.00 15.18 -9.72
N TYR A 81 9.20 14.64 -9.85
CA TYR A 81 10.45 15.37 -9.74
C TYR A 81 10.58 16.44 -10.84
N VAL A 82 10.41 16.05 -12.09
CA VAL A 82 10.56 16.93 -13.24
C VAL A 82 9.55 18.08 -13.18
N LYS A 83 8.33 17.79 -12.77
CA LYS A 83 7.26 18.80 -12.64
C LYS A 83 7.33 19.60 -11.35
N LYS A 84 8.30 19.31 -10.47
CA LYS A 84 8.45 19.98 -9.18
C LYS A 84 7.16 19.97 -8.36
N THR A 85 6.43 18.86 -8.39
CA THR A 85 5.12 18.72 -7.74
C THR A 85 5.21 18.81 -6.22
N ALA A 86 6.35 18.39 -5.64
CA ALA A 86 6.59 18.41 -4.21
C ALA A 86 8.09 18.55 -3.94
N PRO A 87 8.49 18.91 -2.69
CA PRO A 87 9.90 18.93 -2.31
C PRO A 87 10.58 17.58 -2.49
N VAL A 88 11.88 17.59 -2.78
CA VAL A 88 12.70 16.39 -2.98
C VAL A 88 12.61 15.44 -1.78
N SER A 89 12.64 15.98 -0.57
CA SER A 89 12.52 15.17 0.64
C SER A 89 11.20 14.39 0.70
N LYS A 90 10.10 15.02 0.30
CA LYS A 90 8.80 14.36 0.21
C LYS A 90 8.82 13.25 -0.84
N LEU A 91 9.35 13.53 -2.02
CA LEU A 91 9.40 12.53 -3.10
C LEU A 91 10.21 11.30 -2.71
N ARG A 92 11.27 11.47 -1.91
CA ARG A 92 12.03 10.34 -1.35
C ARG A 92 11.20 9.52 -0.38
N SER A 93 10.40 10.18 0.46
CA SER A 93 9.63 9.50 1.51
C SER A 93 8.45 8.70 0.96
N ILE A 94 7.94 9.02 -0.23
CA ILE A 94 6.75 8.38 -0.80
C ILE A 94 7.05 7.31 -1.84
N GLN A 95 8.30 6.87 -2.00
CA GLN A 95 8.66 5.89 -3.02
C GLN A 95 7.96 4.55 -2.81
N ASN A 96 7.91 4.06 -1.57
CA ASN A 96 7.19 2.82 -1.25
C ASN A 96 5.68 2.97 -1.45
N ASP A 97 5.13 4.14 -1.10
CA ASP A 97 3.73 4.44 -1.33
C ASP A 97 3.39 4.44 -2.82
N ALA A 98 4.28 4.95 -3.66
CA ALA A 98 4.09 4.92 -5.11
C ALA A 98 4.06 3.48 -5.65
N LEU A 99 4.85 2.58 -5.10
CA LEU A 99 4.81 1.16 -5.46
C LEU A 99 3.50 0.52 -5.03
N ILE A 100 3.04 0.81 -3.81
CA ILE A 100 1.73 0.34 -3.32
C ILE A 100 0.62 0.83 -4.26
N ALA A 101 0.65 2.10 -4.62
CA ALA A 101 -0.32 2.71 -5.54
C ALA A 101 -0.31 2.02 -6.91
N ARG A 102 0.88 1.75 -7.47
CA ARG A 102 1.05 1.04 -8.73
C ARG A 102 0.38 -0.33 -8.69
N LEU A 103 0.63 -1.09 -7.62
CA LEU A 103 0.06 -2.43 -7.46
C LEU A 103 -1.46 -2.37 -7.30
N ALA A 104 -1.97 -1.38 -6.57
CA ALA A 104 -3.41 -1.18 -6.42
C ALA A 104 -4.08 -0.91 -7.77
N VAL A 105 -3.55 0.02 -8.56
CA VAL A 105 -4.11 0.36 -9.88
C VAL A 105 -4.07 -0.85 -10.81
N LYS A 106 -2.94 -1.54 -10.87
CA LYS A 106 -2.75 -2.71 -11.74
C LYS A 106 -3.75 -3.83 -11.43
N ASN A 107 -4.13 -3.97 -10.17
CA ASN A 107 -4.99 -5.06 -9.71
C ASN A 107 -6.43 -4.60 -9.40
N SER A 108 -6.82 -3.44 -9.87
CA SER A 108 -8.17 -2.88 -9.69
C SER A 108 -8.57 -2.75 -8.22
N GLY A 109 -7.60 -2.41 -7.36
CA GLY A 109 -7.83 -2.15 -5.95
C GLY A 109 -7.94 -0.65 -5.66
N PHE A 110 -8.30 -0.33 -4.42
CA PHE A 110 -8.23 1.04 -3.89
C PHE A 110 -7.36 1.06 -2.64
N VAL A 111 -6.63 2.15 -2.44
CA VAL A 111 -5.73 2.30 -1.30
C VAL A 111 -6.48 2.86 -0.11
N VAL A 112 -6.38 2.20 1.04
CA VAL A 112 -6.86 2.70 2.33
C VAL A 112 -5.66 3.17 3.13
N THR A 113 -5.64 4.44 3.53
CA THR A 113 -4.45 5.04 4.14
C THR A 113 -4.79 6.11 5.17
N MET A 114 -3.86 6.31 6.12
CA MET A 114 -3.84 7.49 6.99
C MET A 114 -3.15 8.68 6.31
N ASP A 115 -2.35 8.43 5.26
CA ASP A 115 -1.51 9.43 4.59
C ASP A 115 -2.12 9.86 3.26
N VAL A 116 -3.35 10.37 3.30
CA VAL A 116 -4.11 10.76 2.10
C VAL A 116 -3.33 11.74 1.25
N ASP A 117 -2.68 12.74 1.85
CA ASP A 117 -1.94 13.76 1.11
C ASP A 117 -0.78 13.18 0.28
N ASP A 118 -0.08 12.18 0.81
CA ASP A 118 1.00 11.51 0.10
C ASP A 118 0.46 10.78 -1.14
N PHE A 119 -0.63 10.05 -0.99
CA PHE A 119 -1.25 9.36 -2.12
C PHE A 119 -1.91 10.33 -3.12
N GLU A 120 -2.45 11.44 -2.66
CA GLU A 120 -2.95 12.49 -3.57
C GLU A 120 -1.82 13.08 -4.43
N THR A 121 -0.63 13.25 -3.87
CA THR A 121 0.55 13.68 -4.63
C THR A 121 0.86 12.66 -5.73
N ILE A 122 0.87 11.38 -5.41
CA ILE A 122 1.11 10.29 -6.37
C ILE A 122 0.03 10.28 -7.45
N LYS A 123 -1.21 10.49 -7.08
CA LYS A 123 -2.36 10.48 -8.00
C LYS A 123 -2.22 11.49 -9.12
N ARG A 124 -1.50 12.58 -8.93
CA ARG A 124 -1.26 13.58 -9.97
C ARG A 124 -0.62 12.97 -11.22
N GLU A 125 0.17 11.91 -11.06
CA GLU A 125 0.81 11.18 -12.17
C GLU A 125 0.27 9.75 -12.31
N MET A 126 -0.79 9.42 -11.57
CA MET A 126 -1.44 8.11 -11.61
C MET A 126 -2.96 8.33 -11.44
N PRO A 127 -3.63 8.93 -12.47
CA PRO A 127 -5.00 9.42 -12.32
C PRO A 127 -6.04 8.33 -12.03
N LYS A 128 -5.75 7.07 -12.34
CA LYS A 128 -6.65 5.95 -12.06
C LYS A 128 -6.60 5.48 -10.60
N LEU A 129 -5.66 6.01 -9.80
CA LEU A 129 -5.56 5.65 -8.39
C LEU A 129 -6.81 6.08 -7.63
N GLU A 130 -7.37 5.17 -6.86
CA GLU A 130 -8.47 5.45 -5.95
C GLU A 130 -7.94 5.41 -4.52
N ILE A 131 -8.26 6.44 -3.75
CA ILE A 131 -7.78 6.64 -2.38
C ILE A 131 -8.98 6.78 -1.46
N VAL A 132 -8.96 6.04 -0.36
CA VAL A 132 -9.98 6.14 0.69
C VAL A 132 -9.24 6.37 2.01
N SER A 133 -9.66 7.39 2.77
CA SER A 133 -9.08 7.61 4.09
C SER A 133 -9.47 6.46 5.02
N ALA A 134 -8.54 6.08 5.91
CA ALA A 134 -8.80 5.02 6.88
C ALA A 134 -9.96 5.38 7.80
N ASP A 135 -10.07 6.64 8.21
CA ASP A 135 -11.16 7.09 9.08
C ASP A 135 -12.53 6.90 8.42
N TYR A 136 -12.63 7.18 7.13
CA TYR A 136 -13.87 6.95 6.39
C TYR A 136 -14.15 5.45 6.20
N PHE A 137 -13.14 4.68 5.80
CA PHE A 137 -13.29 3.25 5.51
C PHE A 137 -13.75 2.47 6.74
N PHE A 138 -13.21 2.81 7.92
CA PHE A 138 -13.51 2.12 9.19
C PHE A 138 -14.58 2.83 10.03
N SER A 139 -15.23 3.85 9.49
CA SER A 139 -16.29 4.57 10.20
C SER A 139 -17.57 3.75 10.38
#